data_18540346ab4d43b5cf48f62c26ccbc5e
#
_entry.id   18540346ab4d43b5cf48f62c26ccbc5e
#
_cell.length_a   1.000
_cell.length_b   1.000
_cell.length_c   1.000
_cell.angle_alpha   90.00
_cell.angle_beta   90.00
_cell.angle_gamma   90.00
#
_symmetry.space_group_name_H-M   'P 1'
#
loop_
_entity.id
_entity.type
_entity.pdbx_description
1 polymer ?
#
loop_
_entity_poly.entity_id
_entity_poly.type
_entity_poly.pdbx_seq_one_letter_code
_entity_poly.pdbx_strand_id
1 'polypeptide(L)'
;MKKFYHFRDYQRAKLESHAFYKLIDSDIIPLKNKLMFAPVMAHFVMNFRDMNKWVIRFATTDSKFKSVINAGTTEDETHSRLFLEDWRKLYLDDKLNWKASDIIYWLFISPEMECFRKYGVEFMRLCVDDNNDPILRYSHSESGETCGNVFFSKISPIADEVAHELGVQLRYFGSFHLGLENGHVWKSEGVFENEVLLPEYYDKVRNLSQRMFDIFTGIHDAFYHYTLKYIVKHEVHNFSNLVKTEG
;
A
#
# COMPACT_ATOMS: atom_id res chain seq x y z
N MET A 1 -23.23 6.18 8.01
CA MET A 1 -22.03 5.94 7.17
C MET A 1 -22.19 6.38 5.69
N LYS A 2 -23.40 6.59 5.11
CA LYS A 2 -23.57 6.98 3.68
C LYS A 2 -22.69 8.14 3.21
N LYS A 3 -22.61 9.23 3.99
CA LYS A 3 -21.73 10.38 3.65
C LYS A 3 -20.24 9.99 3.61
N PHE A 4 -19.81 9.06 4.46
CA PHE A 4 -18.44 8.55 4.45
C PHE A 4 -18.17 7.78 3.15
N TYR A 5 -19.05 6.86 2.75
CA TYR A 5 -18.86 6.09 1.52
C TYR A 5 -18.84 6.99 0.27
N HIS A 6 -19.72 8.00 0.18
CA HIS A 6 -19.64 8.98 -0.92
C HIS A 6 -18.31 9.75 -0.94
N PHE A 7 -17.77 10.11 0.24
CA PHE A 7 -16.47 10.75 0.35
C PHE A 7 -15.34 9.80 -0.09
N ARG A 8 -15.37 8.56 0.39
CA ARG A 8 -14.41 7.49 0.02
C ARG A 8 -14.40 7.30 -1.50
N ASP A 9 -15.56 7.15 -2.11
CA ASP A 9 -15.69 6.90 -3.55
C ASP A 9 -15.17 8.08 -4.39
N TYR A 10 -15.38 9.30 -3.92
CA TYR A 10 -14.81 10.49 -4.54
C TYR A 10 -13.28 10.49 -4.48
N GLN A 11 -12.69 10.14 -3.34
CA GLN A 11 -11.24 10.04 -3.20
C GLN A 11 -10.68 8.85 -4.00
N ARG A 12 -11.38 7.72 -4.03
CA ARG A 12 -11.08 6.58 -4.89
C ARG A 12 -10.90 7.01 -6.35
N ALA A 13 -11.88 7.71 -6.90
CA ALA A 13 -11.84 8.16 -8.30
C ALA A 13 -10.61 9.07 -8.59
N LYS A 14 -10.21 9.90 -7.62
CA LYS A 14 -8.98 10.69 -7.74
C LYS A 14 -7.73 9.80 -7.80
N LEU A 15 -7.62 8.83 -6.90
CA LEU A 15 -6.47 7.93 -6.85
C LEU A 15 -6.40 7.06 -8.12
N GLU A 16 -7.53 6.58 -8.65
CA GLU A 16 -7.61 5.83 -9.91
C GLU A 16 -7.06 6.60 -11.11
N SER A 17 -7.11 7.93 -11.09
CA SER A 17 -6.60 8.81 -12.15
C SER A 17 -5.15 9.22 -11.97
N HIS A 18 -4.45 8.70 -10.95
CA HIS A 18 -3.08 9.09 -10.62
C HIS A 18 -2.09 8.86 -11.78
N ALA A 19 -1.13 9.79 -11.93
CA ALA A 19 -0.17 9.77 -13.04
C ALA A 19 0.70 8.50 -13.09
N PHE A 20 0.97 7.88 -11.94
CA PHE A 20 1.69 6.62 -11.86
C PHE A 20 1.04 5.52 -12.72
N TYR A 21 -0.28 5.37 -12.67
CA TYR A 21 -0.98 4.34 -13.43
C TYR A 21 -0.89 4.57 -14.95
N LYS A 22 -0.96 5.82 -15.39
CA LYS A 22 -0.77 6.16 -16.82
C LYS A 22 0.65 5.86 -17.28
N LEU A 23 1.63 6.11 -16.41
CA LEU A 23 3.03 5.84 -16.73
C LEU A 23 3.29 4.33 -16.83
N ILE A 24 2.84 3.55 -15.85
CA ILE A 24 3.10 2.10 -15.81
C ILE A 24 2.36 1.34 -16.93
N ASP A 25 1.21 1.82 -17.36
CA ASP A 25 0.43 1.26 -18.45
C ASP A 25 0.99 1.61 -19.84
N SER A 26 1.81 2.66 -19.93
CA SER A 26 2.34 3.14 -21.22
C SER A 26 3.36 2.20 -21.84
N ASP A 27 3.53 2.32 -23.17
CA ASP A 27 4.54 1.58 -23.96
C ASP A 27 5.98 2.08 -23.76
N ILE A 28 6.16 3.19 -23.02
CA ILE A 28 7.49 3.74 -22.71
C ILE A 28 8.29 2.75 -21.86
N ILE A 29 7.59 1.96 -21.03
CA ILE A 29 8.21 0.96 -20.15
C ILE A 29 8.00 -0.43 -20.77
N PRO A 30 9.08 -1.14 -21.15
CA PRO A 30 8.98 -2.52 -21.58
C PRO A 30 8.28 -3.40 -20.56
N LEU A 31 7.44 -4.35 -20.98
CA LEU A 31 6.62 -5.20 -20.12
C LEU A 31 7.43 -5.81 -18.97
N LYS A 32 8.58 -6.41 -19.24
CA LYS A 32 9.50 -7.02 -18.27
C LYS A 32 10.01 -6.06 -17.18
N ASN A 33 9.87 -4.74 -17.38
CA ASN A 33 10.34 -3.71 -16.45
C ASN A 33 9.18 -3.03 -15.71
N LYS A 34 7.92 -3.29 -16.07
CA LYS A 34 6.77 -2.62 -15.47
C LYS A 34 6.64 -2.84 -13.96
N LEU A 35 7.12 -3.96 -13.43
CA LEU A 35 7.12 -4.24 -11.99
C LEU A 35 8.46 -3.91 -11.28
N MET A 36 9.40 -3.25 -11.97
CA MET A 36 10.69 -2.88 -11.36
C MET A 36 10.59 -1.77 -10.30
N PHE A 37 9.42 -1.18 -10.09
CA PHE A 37 9.16 -0.29 -8.95
C PHE A 37 8.92 -1.07 -7.63
N ALA A 38 8.72 -2.38 -7.68
CA ALA A 38 8.43 -3.20 -6.51
C ALA A 38 9.38 -2.99 -5.31
N PRO A 39 10.71 -2.80 -5.50
CA PRO A 39 11.63 -2.56 -4.38
C PRO A 39 11.23 -1.40 -3.48
N VAL A 40 10.65 -0.34 -4.04
CA VAL A 40 10.21 0.85 -3.30
C VAL A 40 9.09 0.52 -2.31
N MET A 41 8.29 -0.50 -2.59
CA MET A 41 7.21 -0.95 -1.72
C MET A 41 7.72 -1.70 -0.47
N ALA A 42 8.95 -2.23 -0.51
CA ALA A 42 9.43 -3.18 0.49
C ALA A 42 9.30 -2.66 1.92
N HIS A 43 9.68 -1.42 2.19
CA HIS A 43 9.57 -0.84 3.54
C HIS A 43 8.11 -0.83 4.03
N PHE A 44 7.18 -0.38 3.21
CA PHE A 44 5.76 -0.29 3.57
C PHE A 44 5.15 -1.68 3.76
N VAL A 45 5.31 -2.58 2.77
CA VAL A 45 4.72 -3.93 2.80
C VAL A 45 5.24 -4.78 3.95
N MET A 46 6.54 -4.70 4.24
CA MET A 46 7.13 -5.48 5.35
C MET A 46 6.68 -4.96 6.71
N ASN A 47 6.55 -3.63 6.89
CA ASN A 47 6.03 -3.06 8.12
C ASN A 47 4.52 -3.29 8.29
N PHE A 48 3.77 -3.39 7.20
CA PHE A 48 2.31 -3.53 7.24
C PHE A 48 1.87 -4.77 8.02
N ARG A 49 2.66 -5.87 7.97
CA ARG A 49 2.45 -7.06 8.79
C ARG A 49 2.37 -6.75 10.28
N ASP A 50 3.35 -6.03 10.80
CA ASP A 50 3.44 -5.75 12.23
C ASP A 50 2.45 -4.64 12.63
N MET A 51 2.17 -3.69 11.76
CA MET A 51 1.11 -2.71 11.95
C MET A 51 -0.26 -3.38 12.09
N ASN A 52 -0.61 -4.30 11.19
CA ASN A 52 -1.87 -5.06 11.28
C ASN A 52 -1.97 -5.84 12.59
N LYS A 53 -0.90 -6.52 12.98
CA LYS A 53 -0.90 -7.40 14.14
C LYS A 53 -0.92 -6.66 15.48
N TRP A 54 -0.14 -5.59 15.60
CA TRP A 54 0.17 -4.96 16.89
C TRP A 54 -0.44 -3.58 17.07
N VAL A 55 -0.87 -2.92 16.00
CA VAL A 55 -1.35 -1.53 16.05
C VAL A 55 -2.82 -1.41 15.64
N ILE A 56 -3.23 -2.00 14.51
CA ILE A 56 -4.58 -1.84 13.96
C ILE A 56 -5.57 -2.77 14.67
N ARG A 57 -5.17 -4.03 14.92
CA ARG A 57 -6.03 -5.07 15.50
C ARG A 57 -6.46 -4.73 16.90
N PHE A 58 -7.75 -4.90 17.19
CA PHE A 58 -8.28 -4.80 18.54
C PHE A 58 -8.01 -6.08 19.34
N ALA A 59 -7.83 -5.93 20.67
CA ALA A 59 -7.69 -7.08 21.57
C ALA A 59 -8.98 -7.88 21.73
N THR A 60 -10.15 -7.27 21.46
CA THR A 60 -11.48 -7.89 21.58
C THR A 60 -12.28 -7.71 20.30
N THR A 61 -13.31 -8.55 20.10
CA THR A 61 -14.25 -8.52 18.96
C THR A 61 -15.70 -8.31 19.44
N ASP A 62 -15.87 -7.44 20.44
CA ASP A 62 -17.15 -7.18 21.10
C ASP A 62 -18.09 -6.24 20.30
N SER A 63 -17.69 -5.82 19.12
CA SER A 63 -18.52 -5.04 18.19
C SER A 63 -18.31 -5.48 16.74
N LYS A 64 -19.32 -5.19 15.88
CA LYS A 64 -19.24 -5.50 14.45
C LYS A 64 -18.04 -4.84 13.78
N PHE A 65 -17.74 -3.58 14.12
CA PHE A 65 -16.59 -2.85 13.58
C PHE A 65 -15.28 -3.53 13.96
N LYS A 66 -15.09 -3.89 15.24
CA LYS A 66 -13.89 -4.60 15.70
C LYS A 66 -13.73 -5.97 15.01
N SER A 67 -14.84 -6.69 14.84
CA SER A 67 -14.82 -8.01 14.17
C SER A 67 -14.37 -7.90 12.72
N VAL A 68 -14.86 -6.92 11.96
CA VAL A 68 -14.49 -6.69 10.56
C VAL A 68 -13.02 -6.28 10.46
N ILE A 69 -12.57 -5.33 11.28
CA ILE A 69 -11.17 -4.88 11.30
C ILE A 69 -10.24 -6.03 11.64
N ASN A 70 -10.55 -6.82 12.67
CA ASN A 70 -9.70 -7.94 13.08
C ASN A 70 -9.64 -9.05 12.03
N ALA A 71 -10.72 -9.28 11.28
CA ALA A 71 -10.73 -10.25 10.18
C ALA A 71 -9.79 -9.79 9.03
N GLY A 72 -9.92 -8.53 8.57
CA GLY A 72 -9.05 -7.95 7.54
C GLY A 72 -7.58 -7.98 7.97
N THR A 73 -7.26 -7.43 9.15
CA THR A 73 -5.87 -7.39 9.63
C THR A 73 -5.23 -8.76 9.81
N THR A 74 -6.01 -9.82 10.03
CA THR A 74 -5.49 -11.20 10.12
C THR A 74 -5.07 -11.74 8.76
N GLU A 75 -5.78 -11.37 7.71
CA GLU A 75 -5.44 -11.75 6.34
C GLU A 75 -4.26 -10.93 5.82
N ASP A 76 -4.28 -9.62 6.03
CA ASP A 76 -3.25 -8.68 5.58
C ASP A 76 -1.87 -8.97 6.17
N GLU A 77 -1.76 -9.49 7.38
CA GLU A 77 -0.46 -9.84 7.97
C GLU A 77 0.31 -10.89 7.16
N THR A 78 -0.34 -11.57 6.21
CA THR A 78 0.29 -12.56 5.34
C THR A 78 0.88 -11.98 4.05
N HIS A 79 0.49 -10.77 3.65
CA HIS A 79 0.82 -10.15 2.37
C HIS A 79 2.33 -9.95 2.17
N SER A 80 3.08 -9.69 3.25
CA SER A 80 4.54 -9.59 3.21
C SER A 80 5.22 -10.85 2.66
N ARG A 81 4.66 -12.04 2.91
CA ARG A 81 5.19 -13.32 2.39
C ARG A 81 4.94 -13.44 0.89
N LEU A 82 3.74 -13.08 0.44
CA LEU A 82 3.38 -13.07 -0.98
C LEU A 82 4.28 -12.11 -1.77
N PHE A 83 4.55 -10.94 -1.19
CA PHE A 83 5.45 -9.96 -1.78
C PHE A 83 6.88 -10.50 -1.95
N LEU A 84 7.43 -11.18 -0.94
CA LEU A 84 8.76 -11.79 -1.03
C LEU A 84 8.80 -12.99 -2.00
N GLU A 85 7.69 -13.71 -2.17
CA GLU A 85 7.58 -14.73 -3.22
C GLU A 85 7.69 -14.11 -4.61
N ASP A 86 6.96 -13.02 -4.85
CA ASP A 86 6.97 -12.33 -6.13
C ASP A 86 8.30 -11.60 -6.38
N TRP A 87 8.93 -11.05 -5.35
CA TRP A 87 10.29 -10.49 -5.42
C TRP A 87 11.28 -11.48 -6.06
N ARG A 88 11.26 -12.74 -5.59
CA ARG A 88 12.12 -13.79 -6.12
C ARG A 88 11.75 -14.18 -7.56
N LYS A 89 10.46 -14.31 -7.86
CA LYS A 89 9.94 -14.67 -9.19
C LYS A 89 10.20 -13.59 -10.24
N LEU A 90 10.28 -12.33 -9.82
CA LEU A 90 10.66 -11.19 -10.66
C LEU A 90 12.18 -11.07 -10.84
N TYR A 91 12.97 -11.95 -10.18
CA TYR A 91 14.44 -11.91 -10.18
C TYR A 91 15.01 -10.55 -9.74
N LEU A 92 14.38 -9.92 -8.74
CA LEU A 92 14.78 -8.57 -8.31
C LEU A 92 16.16 -8.56 -7.65
N ASP A 93 16.56 -9.62 -6.98
CA ASP A 93 17.91 -9.72 -6.38
C ASP A 93 18.99 -9.63 -7.47
N ASP A 94 18.81 -10.37 -8.58
CA ASP A 94 19.76 -10.39 -9.70
C ASP A 94 19.73 -9.07 -10.46
N LYS A 95 18.53 -8.52 -10.70
CA LYS A 95 18.35 -7.27 -11.45
C LYS A 95 18.90 -6.05 -10.71
N LEU A 96 18.74 -5.99 -9.39
CA LEU A 96 19.27 -4.92 -8.56
C LEU A 96 20.78 -5.08 -8.32
N ASN A 97 21.23 -6.32 -8.13
CA ASN A 97 22.62 -6.66 -7.84
C ASN A 97 23.22 -5.84 -6.67
N TRP A 98 22.40 -5.59 -5.64
CA TRP A 98 22.77 -4.85 -4.45
C TRP A 98 23.30 -5.78 -3.35
N LYS A 99 24.25 -5.29 -2.56
CA LYS A 99 24.64 -5.98 -1.32
C LYS A 99 23.51 -5.85 -0.29
N ALA A 100 23.41 -6.81 0.62
CA ALA A 100 22.43 -6.75 1.71
C ALA A 100 22.53 -5.45 2.53
N SER A 101 23.75 -4.97 2.79
CA SER A 101 24.00 -3.70 3.49
C SER A 101 23.44 -2.48 2.72
N ASP A 102 23.51 -2.51 1.38
CA ASP A 102 23.02 -1.43 0.54
C ASP A 102 21.47 -1.37 0.57
N ILE A 103 20.83 -2.56 0.56
CA ILE A 103 19.36 -2.67 0.68
C ILE A 103 18.91 -2.14 2.05
N ILE A 104 19.57 -2.56 3.14
CA ILE A 104 19.24 -2.12 4.50
C ILE A 104 19.42 -0.60 4.63
N TYR A 105 20.53 -0.08 4.16
CA TYR A 105 20.78 1.36 4.16
C TYR A 105 19.71 2.10 3.37
N TRP A 106 19.42 1.65 2.14
CA TRP A 106 18.45 2.27 1.27
C TRP A 106 17.06 2.31 1.91
N LEU A 107 16.59 1.20 2.45
CA LEU A 107 15.27 1.10 3.07
C LEU A 107 15.14 1.96 4.34
N PHE A 108 16.16 1.94 5.22
CA PHE A 108 16.01 2.46 6.59
C PHE A 108 16.73 3.78 6.85
N ILE A 109 17.68 4.20 5.99
CA ILE A 109 18.51 5.38 6.25
C ILE A 109 18.43 6.38 5.10
N SER A 110 18.39 5.94 3.83
CA SER A 110 18.51 6.84 2.68
C SER A 110 17.42 7.92 2.66
N PRO A 111 17.74 9.14 2.20
CA PRO A 111 16.75 10.19 1.99
C PRO A 111 15.68 9.80 0.96
N GLU A 112 16.01 8.97 -0.03
CA GLU A 112 15.10 8.51 -1.06
C GLU A 112 13.91 7.72 -0.50
N MET A 113 14.16 6.90 0.53
CA MET A 113 13.12 6.11 1.19
C MET A 113 12.48 6.82 2.40
N GLU A 114 12.87 8.05 2.70
CA GLU A 114 12.35 8.80 3.85
C GLU A 114 10.83 8.97 3.80
N CYS A 115 10.27 9.24 2.61
CA CYS A 115 8.83 9.38 2.43
C CYS A 115 8.07 8.09 2.85
N PHE A 116 8.58 6.90 2.50
CA PHE A 116 7.93 5.64 2.89
C PHE A 116 8.01 5.40 4.40
N ARG A 117 9.14 5.73 5.03
CA ARG A 117 9.27 5.66 6.49
C ARG A 117 8.29 6.64 7.17
N LYS A 118 8.19 7.86 6.66
CA LYS A 118 7.23 8.87 7.14
C LYS A 118 5.79 8.39 6.99
N TYR A 119 5.41 7.84 5.84
CA TYR A 119 4.05 7.33 5.62
C TYR A 119 3.72 6.17 6.56
N GLY A 120 4.65 5.26 6.84
CA GLY A 120 4.46 4.23 7.85
C GLY A 120 4.19 4.79 9.24
N VAL A 121 4.91 5.84 9.64
CA VAL A 121 4.67 6.55 10.92
C VAL A 121 3.31 7.25 10.93
N GLU A 122 2.93 7.94 9.85
CA GLU A 122 1.63 8.61 9.76
C GLU A 122 0.47 7.62 9.80
N PHE A 123 0.64 6.44 9.19
CA PHE A 123 -0.35 5.37 9.29
C PHE A 123 -0.55 4.92 10.75
N MET A 124 0.54 4.71 11.50
CA MET A 124 0.43 4.37 12.93
C MET A 124 -0.21 5.49 13.74
N ARG A 125 0.04 6.77 13.41
CA ARG A 125 -0.60 7.92 14.06
C ARG A 125 -2.11 7.94 13.88
N LEU A 126 -2.65 7.47 12.75
CA LEU A 126 -4.10 7.35 12.58
C LEU A 126 -4.71 6.46 13.68
N CYS A 127 -4.04 5.37 14.05
CA CYS A 127 -4.49 4.48 15.11
C CYS A 127 -4.32 5.07 16.53
N VAL A 128 -3.47 6.07 16.70
CA VAL A 128 -3.41 6.85 17.96
C VAL A 128 -4.54 7.88 18.00
N ASP A 129 -4.76 8.57 16.87
CA ASP A 129 -5.72 9.66 16.75
C ASP A 129 -7.19 9.16 16.75
N ASP A 130 -7.42 7.89 16.40
CA ASP A 130 -8.74 7.26 16.50
C ASP A 130 -9.13 6.92 17.96
N ASN A 131 -8.17 7.03 18.90
CA ASN A 131 -8.38 6.80 20.33
C ASN A 131 -9.06 5.47 20.66
N ASN A 132 -8.72 4.40 19.92
CA ASN A 132 -9.35 3.07 20.00
C ASN A 132 -10.86 3.06 19.73
N ASP A 133 -11.40 4.09 19.09
CA ASP A 133 -12.77 4.12 18.64
C ASP A 133 -12.96 3.21 17.41
N PRO A 134 -13.80 2.17 17.45
CA PRO A 134 -13.89 1.21 16.38
C PRO A 134 -14.49 1.77 15.07
N ILE A 135 -15.32 2.82 15.15
CA ILE A 135 -15.89 3.46 13.96
C ILE A 135 -14.84 4.35 13.29
N LEU A 136 -14.07 5.10 14.08
CA LEU A 136 -12.98 5.92 13.56
C LEU A 136 -11.89 5.04 12.95
N ARG A 137 -11.50 3.94 13.63
CA ARG A 137 -10.55 2.96 13.10
C ARG A 137 -11.06 2.32 11.82
N TYR A 138 -12.32 1.88 11.79
CA TYR A 138 -12.93 1.36 10.59
C TYR A 138 -12.83 2.33 9.41
N SER A 139 -13.12 3.62 9.64
CA SER A 139 -13.15 4.60 8.56
C SER A 139 -11.80 4.78 7.86
N HIS A 140 -10.71 4.84 8.61
CA HIS A 140 -9.38 4.95 7.99
C HIS A 140 -8.88 3.60 7.46
N SER A 141 -9.20 2.47 8.11
CA SER A 141 -8.86 1.14 7.58
C SER A 141 -9.59 0.88 6.27
N GLU A 142 -10.90 1.10 6.18
CA GLU A 142 -11.69 0.98 4.95
C GLU A 142 -11.16 1.89 3.82
N SER A 143 -10.65 3.08 4.17
CA SER A 143 -9.99 3.95 3.20
C SER A 143 -8.68 3.35 2.70
N GLY A 144 -7.92 2.68 3.57
CA GLY A 144 -6.71 1.94 3.21
C GLY A 144 -7.00 0.77 2.28
N GLU A 145 -8.01 -0.05 2.62
CA GLU A 145 -8.50 -1.14 1.77
C GLU A 145 -8.92 -0.64 0.38
N THR A 146 -9.64 0.49 0.35
CA THR A 146 -10.03 1.12 -0.92
C THR A 146 -8.81 1.52 -1.75
N CYS A 147 -7.77 2.07 -1.13
CA CYS A 147 -6.53 2.43 -1.82
C CYS A 147 -5.77 1.19 -2.32
N GLY A 148 -5.71 0.12 -1.52
CA GLY A 148 -5.15 -1.17 -1.92
C GLY A 148 -5.89 -1.76 -3.11
N ASN A 149 -7.22 -1.77 -3.06
CA ASN A 149 -8.06 -2.25 -4.16
C ASN A 149 -7.83 -1.46 -5.45
N VAL A 150 -7.70 -0.13 -5.39
CA VAL A 150 -7.35 0.69 -6.57
C VAL A 150 -6.00 0.26 -7.13
N PHE A 151 -4.98 0.13 -6.27
CA PHE A 151 -3.64 -0.28 -6.69
C PHE A 151 -3.68 -1.65 -7.39
N PHE A 152 -4.22 -2.67 -6.76
CA PHE A 152 -4.26 -4.02 -7.33
C PHE A 152 -5.15 -4.12 -8.56
N SER A 153 -6.27 -3.39 -8.64
CA SER A 153 -7.10 -3.33 -9.84
C SER A 153 -6.35 -2.79 -11.06
N LYS A 154 -5.40 -1.87 -10.86
CA LYS A 154 -4.58 -1.29 -11.94
C LYS A 154 -3.34 -2.11 -12.26
N ILE A 155 -2.72 -2.73 -11.26
CA ILE A 155 -1.44 -3.43 -11.41
C ILE A 155 -1.63 -4.90 -11.79
N SER A 156 -2.70 -5.57 -11.30
CA SER A 156 -2.87 -7.01 -11.54
C SER A 156 -2.93 -7.41 -13.03
N PRO A 157 -3.61 -6.68 -13.92
CA PRO A 157 -3.58 -7.03 -15.35
C PRO A 157 -2.15 -7.00 -15.91
N ILE A 158 -1.38 -5.98 -15.56
CA ILE A 158 0.03 -5.83 -15.99
C ILE A 158 0.88 -6.96 -15.40
N ALA A 159 0.66 -7.28 -14.12
CA ALA A 159 1.38 -8.33 -13.42
C ALA A 159 1.09 -9.71 -14.01
N ASP A 160 -0.14 -9.98 -14.42
CA ASP A 160 -0.52 -11.24 -15.06
C ASP A 160 0.12 -11.38 -16.44
N GLU A 161 0.27 -10.29 -17.22
CA GLU A 161 1.03 -10.29 -18.49
C GLU A 161 2.53 -10.56 -18.24
N VAL A 162 3.15 -9.90 -17.24
CA VAL A 162 4.54 -10.16 -16.84
C VAL A 162 4.71 -11.60 -16.37
N ALA A 163 3.78 -12.12 -15.59
CA ALA A 163 3.79 -13.50 -15.09
C ALA A 163 3.74 -14.51 -16.24
N HIS A 164 2.90 -14.25 -17.25
CA HIS A 164 2.80 -15.06 -18.45
C HIS A 164 4.12 -15.08 -19.24
N GLU A 165 4.74 -13.90 -19.45
CA GLU A 165 6.05 -13.81 -20.16
C GLU A 165 7.15 -14.58 -19.41
N LEU A 166 7.15 -14.52 -18.06
CA LEU A 166 8.15 -15.19 -17.22
C LEU A 166 7.84 -16.68 -16.97
N GLY A 167 6.65 -17.18 -17.32
CA GLY A 167 6.21 -18.55 -17.02
C GLY A 167 6.03 -18.83 -15.54
N VAL A 168 5.64 -17.82 -14.74
CA VAL A 168 5.44 -17.90 -13.28
C VAL A 168 4.04 -17.44 -12.89
N GLN A 169 3.67 -17.63 -11.62
CA GLN A 169 2.48 -17.01 -11.01
C GLN A 169 2.93 -15.94 -10.03
N LEU A 170 2.49 -14.70 -10.20
CA LEU A 170 2.68 -13.61 -9.25
C LEU A 170 1.46 -13.56 -8.31
N ARG A 171 1.68 -13.84 -7.03
CA ARG A 171 0.58 -13.95 -6.07
C ARG A 171 0.30 -12.65 -5.34
N TYR A 172 1.29 -11.79 -5.18
CA TYR A 172 1.14 -10.47 -4.57
C TYR A 172 0.63 -9.44 -5.58
N PHE A 173 1.26 -9.34 -6.75
CA PHE A 173 0.92 -8.34 -7.75
C PHE A 173 -0.22 -8.76 -8.68
N GLY A 174 -0.43 -10.06 -8.89
CA GLY A 174 -1.37 -10.61 -9.85
C GLY A 174 -2.81 -10.73 -9.33
N SER A 175 -3.66 -11.30 -10.17
CA SER A 175 -5.10 -11.49 -9.94
C SER A 175 -5.45 -12.29 -8.69
N PHE A 176 -4.53 -13.12 -8.17
CA PHE A 176 -4.72 -13.84 -6.92
C PHE A 176 -4.98 -12.87 -5.74
N HIS A 177 -4.13 -11.85 -5.56
CA HIS A 177 -4.30 -10.86 -4.48
C HIS A 177 -5.53 -9.98 -4.69
N LEU A 178 -5.75 -9.54 -5.93
CA LEU A 178 -6.96 -8.76 -6.25
C LEU A 178 -8.25 -9.53 -5.88
N GLY A 179 -8.24 -10.85 -6.03
CA GLY A 179 -9.35 -11.70 -5.60
C GLY A 179 -9.59 -11.69 -4.09
N LEU A 180 -8.51 -11.64 -3.27
CA LEU A 180 -8.60 -11.48 -1.82
C LEU A 180 -9.15 -10.09 -1.46
N GLU A 181 -8.58 -9.03 -2.01
CA GLU A 181 -9.00 -7.63 -1.80
C GLU A 181 -10.49 -7.42 -2.12
N ASN A 182 -10.97 -7.94 -3.25
CA ASN A 182 -12.38 -7.87 -3.60
C ASN A 182 -13.27 -8.57 -2.55
N GLY A 183 -12.79 -9.66 -1.96
CA GLY A 183 -13.49 -10.36 -0.88
C GLY A 183 -13.66 -9.51 0.38
N HIS A 184 -12.74 -8.60 0.67
CA HIS A 184 -12.77 -7.71 1.85
C HIS A 184 -13.75 -6.56 1.68
N VAL A 185 -13.64 -5.80 0.60
CA VAL A 185 -14.49 -4.66 0.28
C VAL A 185 -15.98 -5.07 0.28
N TRP A 186 -16.32 -6.22 -0.34
CA TRP A 186 -17.70 -6.71 -0.42
C TRP A 186 -18.29 -7.13 0.93
N LYS A 187 -17.47 -7.58 1.88
CA LYS A 187 -17.96 -8.00 3.21
C LYS A 187 -18.29 -6.80 4.12
N SER A 188 -17.70 -5.65 3.90
CA SER A 188 -17.89 -4.47 4.76
C SER A 188 -18.97 -3.50 4.28
N GLU A 189 -19.17 -3.35 2.97
CA GLU A 189 -20.01 -2.30 2.39
C GLU A 189 -21.50 -2.34 2.82
N GLY A 190 -22.11 -3.51 2.98
CA GLY A 190 -23.50 -3.62 3.39
C GLY A 190 -23.76 -3.53 4.89
N VAL A 191 -22.71 -3.73 5.70
CA VAL A 191 -22.89 -3.92 7.16
C VAL A 191 -23.09 -2.58 7.89
N PHE A 192 -22.48 -1.51 7.40
CA PHE A 192 -22.44 -0.21 8.09
C PHE A 192 -23.14 0.91 7.37
N GLU A 193 -23.73 0.68 6.21
CA GLU A 193 -24.35 1.72 5.39
C GLU A 193 -25.42 2.52 6.13
N ASN A 194 -26.20 1.84 6.98
CA ASN A 194 -27.31 2.44 7.71
C ASN A 194 -26.92 3.05 9.07
N GLU A 195 -25.63 2.98 9.47
CA GLU A 195 -25.16 3.63 10.68
C GLU A 195 -25.21 5.16 10.52
N VAL A 196 -25.90 5.81 11.47
CA VAL A 196 -26.06 7.27 11.48
C VAL A 196 -25.01 7.88 12.40
N LEU A 197 -24.15 8.74 11.85
CA LEU A 197 -23.15 9.47 12.59
C LEU A 197 -23.63 10.89 12.90
N LEU A 198 -23.32 11.37 14.10
CA LEU A 198 -23.49 12.79 14.45
C LEU A 198 -22.57 13.65 13.59
N PRO A 199 -22.94 14.93 13.30
CA PRO A 199 -22.13 15.79 12.42
C PRO A 199 -20.67 15.91 12.86
N GLU A 200 -20.40 16.18 14.15
CA GLU A 200 -19.07 16.32 14.70
C GLU A 200 -18.26 15.01 14.63
N TYR A 201 -18.95 13.88 14.68
CA TYR A 201 -18.32 12.57 14.53
C TYR A 201 -17.96 12.29 13.06
N TYR A 202 -18.83 12.71 12.15
CA TYR A 202 -18.55 12.60 10.71
C TYR A 202 -17.31 13.41 10.31
N ASP A 203 -17.08 14.58 10.90
CA ASP A 203 -15.90 15.39 10.60
C ASP A 203 -14.60 14.68 11.02
N LYS A 204 -14.61 13.95 12.15
CA LYS A 204 -13.48 13.11 12.56
C LYS A 204 -13.25 11.96 11.58
N VAL A 205 -14.31 11.23 11.24
CA VAL A 205 -14.27 10.14 10.24
C VAL A 205 -13.66 10.64 8.93
N ARG A 206 -14.16 11.77 8.42
CA ARG A 206 -13.68 12.38 7.18
C ARG A 206 -12.21 12.77 7.26
N ASN A 207 -11.79 13.38 8.38
CA ASN A 207 -10.39 13.80 8.57
C ASN A 207 -9.44 12.60 8.56
N LEU A 208 -9.72 11.54 9.32
CA LEU A 208 -8.87 10.34 9.34
C LEU A 208 -8.82 9.65 7.98
N SER A 209 -9.97 9.55 7.31
CA SER A 209 -10.04 9.00 5.95
C SER A 209 -9.26 9.83 4.94
N GLN A 210 -9.34 11.16 4.98
CA GLN A 210 -8.57 12.03 4.09
C GLN A 210 -7.07 11.82 4.29
N ARG A 211 -6.60 11.76 5.53
CA ARG A 211 -5.18 11.50 5.84
C ARG A 211 -4.72 10.15 5.31
N MET A 212 -5.56 9.11 5.34
CA MET A 212 -5.25 7.83 4.74
C MET A 212 -5.07 7.95 3.21
N PHE A 213 -6.00 8.63 2.51
CA PHE A 213 -5.86 8.88 1.08
C PHE A 213 -4.63 9.74 0.76
N ASP A 214 -4.28 10.70 1.61
CA ASP A 214 -3.08 11.53 1.44
C ASP A 214 -1.79 10.70 1.55
N ILE A 215 -1.75 9.74 2.50
CA ILE A 215 -0.66 8.77 2.63
C ILE A 215 -0.50 7.97 1.34
N PHE A 216 -1.57 7.37 0.83
CA PHE A 216 -1.51 6.56 -0.38
C PHE A 216 -1.22 7.39 -1.63
N THR A 217 -1.76 8.60 -1.75
CA THR A 217 -1.41 9.52 -2.84
C THR A 217 0.08 9.79 -2.84
N GLY A 218 0.67 10.11 -1.68
CA GLY A 218 2.11 10.33 -1.57
C GLY A 218 2.95 9.09 -1.86
N ILE A 219 2.47 7.89 -1.51
CA ILE A 219 3.11 6.62 -1.90
C ILE A 219 3.11 6.49 -3.43
N HIS A 220 2.01 6.80 -4.11
CA HIS A 220 1.92 6.74 -5.57
C HIS A 220 2.79 7.81 -6.26
N ASP A 221 2.91 9.01 -5.67
CA ASP A 221 3.87 10.01 -6.13
C ASP A 221 5.31 9.47 -6.07
N ALA A 222 5.66 8.79 -4.98
CA ALA A 222 6.98 8.19 -4.84
C ALA A 222 7.21 7.05 -5.85
N PHE A 223 6.21 6.21 -6.14
CA PHE A 223 6.27 5.21 -7.21
C PHE A 223 6.48 5.86 -8.57
N TYR A 224 5.76 6.93 -8.85
CA TYR A 224 5.89 7.68 -10.10
C TYR A 224 7.30 8.23 -10.29
N HIS A 225 7.84 8.91 -9.28
CA HIS A 225 9.18 9.51 -9.34
C HIS A 225 10.28 8.45 -9.43
N TYR A 226 10.17 7.36 -8.68
CA TYR A 226 11.10 6.24 -8.76
C TYR A 226 11.09 5.62 -10.17
N THR A 227 9.91 5.36 -10.71
CA THR A 227 9.74 4.77 -12.04
C THR A 227 10.35 5.67 -13.12
N LEU A 228 10.08 6.98 -13.08
CA LEU A 228 10.68 7.92 -14.01
C LEU A 228 12.20 7.95 -13.91
N LYS A 229 12.74 7.95 -12.70
CA LYS A 229 14.18 8.09 -12.45
C LYS A 229 14.95 6.84 -12.87
N TYR A 230 14.56 5.69 -12.36
CA TYR A 230 15.36 4.47 -12.47
C TYR A 230 14.93 3.53 -13.61
N ILE A 231 13.66 3.57 -14.00
CA ILE A 231 13.16 2.66 -15.03
C ILE A 231 13.12 3.36 -16.40
N VAL A 232 12.65 4.61 -16.47
CA VAL A 232 12.55 5.33 -17.74
C VAL A 232 13.87 6.01 -18.11
N LYS A 233 14.50 6.72 -17.17
CA LYS A 233 15.77 7.45 -17.42
C LYS A 233 17.01 6.59 -17.19
N HIS A 234 16.85 5.36 -16.67
CA HIS A 234 17.95 4.44 -16.38
C HIS A 234 19.05 5.01 -15.46
N GLU A 235 18.68 5.89 -14.52
CA GLU A 235 19.63 6.36 -13.52
C GLU A 235 20.06 5.22 -12.59
N VAL A 236 21.32 5.22 -12.14
CA VAL A 236 21.88 4.20 -11.27
C VAL A 236 21.77 4.64 -9.81
N HIS A 237 21.39 3.73 -8.93
CA HIS A 237 21.41 3.99 -7.49
C HIS A 237 22.83 4.24 -7.00
N ASN A 238 23.03 5.34 -6.28
CA ASN A 238 24.35 5.70 -5.75
C ASN A 238 24.41 5.45 -4.25
N PHE A 239 25.12 4.40 -3.84
CA PHE A 239 25.36 4.05 -2.43
C PHE A 239 26.70 4.59 -1.88
N SER A 240 27.43 5.42 -2.64
CA SER A 240 28.76 5.92 -2.22
C SER A 240 28.75 6.81 -0.98
N ASN A 241 27.58 7.25 -0.51
CA ASN A 241 27.42 8.03 0.71
C ASN A 241 27.43 7.18 2.00
N LEU A 242 27.43 5.84 1.89
CA LEU A 242 27.52 4.90 3.02
C LEU A 242 28.78 5.06 3.87
N VAL A 243 29.85 5.61 3.27
CA VAL A 243 31.19 5.63 3.89
C VAL A 243 31.62 7.03 4.34
N LYS A 244 30.83 8.08 4.10
CA LYS A 244 31.24 9.48 4.32
C LYS A 244 30.80 10.13 5.63
N THR A 245 30.16 9.40 6.53
CA THR A 245 29.71 9.96 7.81
C THR A 245 30.44 9.37 9.00
N GLU A 246 31.78 9.42 9.02
CA GLU A 246 32.59 9.37 10.24
C GLU A 246 33.97 9.91 9.89
N GLY A 247 34.10 11.23 9.97
CA GLY A 247 35.32 11.98 9.99
C GLY A 247 35.15 13.18 10.88
#